data_f7c2dd704671bfa3617c20fc562a17b4
#
_entry.id   f7c2dd704671bfa3617c20fc562a17b4
#
_cell.length_a   1.000
_cell.length_b   1.000
_cell.length_c   1.000
_cell.angle_alpha   90.00
_cell.angle_beta   90.00
_cell.angle_gamma   90.00
#
_symmetry.space_group_name_H-M   'P 1'
#
loop_
_entity.id
_entity.type
_entity.pdbx_description
1 polymer ?
#
loop_
_entity_poly.entity_id
_entity_poly.type
_entity_poly.pdbx_seq_one_letter_code
_entity_poly.pdbx_strand_id
1 'polypeptide(L)'
;MARAFDASKFRKNITKSVPGMSVGFRDPDTWISTGNYTLNKLISGEFNKGIPLGKVTVFAGESGAGKSFVAAGNVVKNAQDQGIFVVLIDSENALDETWLHALDVDTTPEKLLKLNVAMIDDVAKIISDFMK
;
A
#
# COMPACT_ATOMS: atom_id res chain seq x y z
N MET A 1 31.42 -20.02 33.81
CA MET A 1 31.54 -19.38 32.46
C MET A 1 30.16 -19.36 31.81
N ALA A 2 29.63 -18.20 31.53
CA ALA A 2 28.36 -18.08 30.80
C ALA A 2 28.57 -18.58 29.36
N ARG A 3 27.73 -19.50 28.92
CA ARG A 3 27.77 -20.05 27.55
C ARG A 3 27.43 -18.93 26.58
N ALA A 4 28.31 -18.62 25.64
CA ALA A 4 28.06 -17.59 24.63
C ALA A 4 26.77 -17.93 23.85
N PHE A 5 25.92 -16.93 23.64
CA PHE A 5 24.65 -17.10 22.90
C PHE A 5 24.95 -17.41 21.42
N ASP A 6 24.49 -18.56 20.94
CA ASP A 6 24.61 -18.97 19.55
C ASP A 6 23.46 -18.43 18.70
N ALA A 7 23.69 -17.25 18.11
CA ALA A 7 22.72 -16.55 17.28
C ALA A 7 22.34 -17.35 16.02
N SER A 8 23.26 -18.13 15.46
CA SER A 8 23.01 -18.88 14.22
C SER A 8 22.08 -20.06 14.47
N LYS A 9 22.28 -20.76 15.57
CA LYS A 9 21.40 -21.85 16.01
C LYS A 9 20.02 -21.33 16.40
N PHE A 10 19.96 -20.20 17.08
CA PHE A 10 18.70 -19.55 17.45
C PHE A 10 17.89 -19.15 16.20
N ARG A 11 18.52 -18.51 15.21
CA ARG A 11 17.87 -18.15 13.94
C ARG A 11 17.28 -19.35 13.24
N LYS A 12 18.05 -20.44 13.09
CA LYS A 12 17.56 -21.67 12.47
C LYS A 12 16.36 -22.26 13.18
N ASN A 13 16.38 -22.27 14.51
CA ASN A 13 15.29 -22.83 15.31
C ASN A 13 14.02 -22.00 15.18
N ILE A 14 14.13 -20.66 15.30
CA ILE A 14 12.96 -19.78 15.26
C ILE A 14 12.32 -19.74 13.86
N THR A 15 13.12 -19.79 12.79
CA THR A 15 12.62 -19.86 11.42
C THR A 15 11.83 -21.15 11.14
N LYS A 16 12.21 -22.25 11.81
CA LYS A 16 11.48 -23.53 11.70
C LYS A 16 10.19 -23.55 12.54
N SER A 17 10.16 -22.85 13.67
CA SER A 17 9.04 -22.87 14.60
C SER A 17 7.91 -21.90 14.25
N VAL A 18 8.19 -20.90 13.42
CA VAL A 18 7.21 -19.87 13.01
C VAL A 18 7.07 -19.87 11.49
N PRO A 19 6.05 -20.57 10.94
CA PRO A 19 5.80 -20.56 9.50
C PRO A 19 5.54 -19.13 8.98
N GLY A 20 6.11 -18.79 7.81
CA GLY A 20 5.96 -17.49 7.18
C GLY A 20 6.83 -16.37 7.75
N MET A 21 7.65 -16.65 8.78
CA MET A 21 8.59 -15.66 9.29
C MET A 21 9.78 -15.49 8.33
N SER A 22 10.08 -14.21 8.00
CA SER A 22 11.30 -13.82 7.30
C SER A 22 12.36 -13.29 8.29
N VAL A 23 13.62 -13.54 8.02
CA VAL A 23 14.74 -13.05 8.84
C VAL A 23 15.51 -12.00 8.07
N GLY A 24 15.78 -10.85 8.72
CA GLY A 24 16.55 -9.74 8.13
C GLY A 24 15.68 -8.57 7.69
N PHE A 25 16.35 -7.58 7.13
CA PHE A 25 15.69 -6.43 6.52
C PHE A 25 15.17 -6.81 5.13
N ARG A 26 13.97 -6.39 4.80
CA ARG A 26 13.37 -6.61 3.49
C ARG A 26 13.01 -5.26 2.90
N ASP A 27 13.76 -4.85 1.91
CA ASP A 27 13.45 -3.67 1.12
C ASP A 27 12.27 -3.97 0.19
N PRO A 28 11.44 -2.99 -0.14
CA PRO A 28 10.37 -3.14 -1.11
C PRO A 28 10.94 -3.43 -2.50
N ASP A 29 10.44 -4.47 -3.16
CA ASP A 29 10.84 -4.83 -4.52
C ASP A 29 10.11 -3.99 -5.58
N THR A 30 8.91 -3.51 -5.24
CA THR A 30 8.03 -2.77 -6.14
C THR A 30 7.61 -1.45 -5.53
N TRP A 31 7.61 -0.40 -6.34
CA TRP A 31 7.26 0.96 -5.96
C TRP A 31 6.25 1.53 -6.95
N ILE A 32 5.28 2.29 -6.42
CA ILE A 32 4.25 2.95 -7.21
C ILE A 32 4.53 4.45 -7.17
N SER A 33 4.63 5.08 -8.34
CA SER A 33 4.81 6.53 -8.42
C SER A 33 3.59 7.27 -7.86
N THR A 34 3.84 8.37 -7.18
CA THR A 34 2.79 9.31 -6.75
C THR A 34 2.29 10.21 -7.88
N GLY A 35 2.88 10.12 -9.07
CA GLY A 35 2.65 11.05 -10.17
C GLY A 35 3.43 12.38 -10.07
N ASN A 36 4.17 12.58 -9.00
CA ASN A 36 4.99 13.76 -8.77
C ASN A 36 6.43 13.36 -8.41
N TYR A 37 7.40 13.77 -9.23
CA TYR A 37 8.80 13.42 -9.04
C TYR A 37 9.38 13.94 -7.72
N THR A 38 9.03 15.15 -7.32
CA THR A 38 9.50 15.73 -6.05
C THR A 38 8.95 14.95 -4.86
N LEU A 39 7.67 14.61 -4.88
CA LEU A 39 7.06 13.81 -3.82
C LEU A 39 7.67 12.40 -3.76
N ASN A 40 7.90 11.77 -4.91
CA ASN A 40 8.61 10.50 -4.98
C ASN A 40 9.98 10.60 -4.31
N LYS A 41 10.75 11.64 -4.65
CA LYS A 41 12.08 11.87 -4.06
C LYS A 41 12.04 12.07 -2.56
N LEU A 42 11.03 12.76 -2.05
CA LEU A 42 10.85 12.97 -0.60
C LEU A 42 10.50 11.66 0.14
N ILE A 43 9.71 10.79 -0.47
CA ILE A 43 9.27 9.52 0.14
C ILE A 43 10.38 8.47 0.11
N SER A 44 10.98 8.24 -1.06
CA SER A 44 11.86 7.09 -1.31
C SER A 44 13.34 7.43 -1.46
N GLY A 45 13.67 8.71 -1.64
CA GLY A 45 15.01 9.12 -2.03
C GLY A 45 15.25 9.06 -3.55
N GLU A 46 14.30 8.59 -4.36
CA GLU A 46 14.43 8.44 -5.81
C GLU A 46 13.24 9.07 -6.56
N PHE A 47 13.49 9.68 -7.72
CA PHE A 47 12.45 10.38 -8.47
C PHE A 47 11.37 9.47 -9.07
N ASN A 48 11.70 8.21 -9.34
CA ASN A 48 10.79 7.25 -9.98
C ASN A 48 10.11 6.30 -9.00
N LYS A 49 10.44 6.36 -7.71
CA LYS A 49 9.92 5.48 -6.66
C LYS A 49 9.09 6.32 -5.69
N GLY A 50 7.81 6.10 -5.64
CA GLY A 50 6.89 6.77 -4.71
C GLY A 50 6.59 5.92 -3.49
N ILE A 51 5.47 5.18 -3.56
CA ILE A 51 4.94 4.38 -2.45
C ILE A 51 5.46 2.95 -2.54
N PRO A 52 6.02 2.39 -1.45
CA PRO A 52 6.48 1.01 -1.42
C PRO A 52 5.31 0.03 -1.35
N LEU A 53 5.28 -0.95 -2.23
CA LEU A 53 4.31 -2.04 -2.17
C LEU A 53 4.63 -2.97 -0.98
N GLY A 54 3.59 -3.54 -0.37
CA GLY A 54 3.74 -4.41 0.81
C GLY A 54 4.05 -3.67 2.11
N LYS A 55 3.84 -2.37 2.14
CA LYS A 55 3.94 -1.51 3.33
C LYS A 55 2.66 -0.70 3.52
N VAL A 56 2.48 -0.14 4.71
CA VAL A 56 1.42 0.82 4.99
C VAL A 56 1.98 2.23 4.83
N THR A 57 1.33 3.03 3.98
CA THR A 57 1.66 4.45 3.80
C THR A 57 0.48 5.30 4.23
N VAL A 58 0.71 6.34 5.02
CA VAL A 58 -0.32 7.26 5.50
C VAL A 58 -0.09 8.65 4.90
N PHE A 59 -1.13 9.22 4.29
CA PHE A 59 -1.16 10.62 3.89
C PHE A 59 -1.98 11.42 4.91
N ALA A 60 -1.33 12.32 5.61
CA ALA A 60 -1.95 13.21 6.59
C ALA A 60 -1.81 14.67 6.18
N GLY A 61 -2.84 15.46 6.43
CA GLY A 61 -2.88 16.88 6.09
C GLY A 61 -4.29 17.45 6.26
N GLU A 62 -4.39 18.75 6.14
CA GLU A 62 -5.67 19.47 6.21
C GLU A 62 -6.63 19.06 5.07
N SER A 63 -7.91 19.36 5.23
CA SER A 63 -8.89 19.22 4.16
C SER A 63 -8.48 20.10 2.95
N GLY A 64 -8.62 19.55 1.74
CA GLY A 64 -8.23 20.25 0.51
C GLY A 64 -6.72 20.26 0.21
N ALA A 65 -5.88 19.62 1.01
CA ALA A 65 -4.43 19.57 0.79
C ALA A 65 -4.00 18.66 -0.39
N GLY A 66 -4.92 17.93 -1.01
CA GLY A 66 -4.63 17.05 -2.15
C GLY A 66 -4.35 15.59 -1.79
N LYS A 67 -4.65 15.15 -0.56
CA LYS A 67 -4.43 13.75 -0.13
C LYS A 67 -5.12 12.74 -1.05
N SER A 68 -6.41 12.93 -1.30
CA SER A 68 -7.20 12.05 -2.17
C SER A 68 -6.75 12.13 -3.62
N PHE A 69 -6.35 13.30 -4.11
CA PHE A 69 -5.81 13.48 -5.45
C PHE A 69 -4.56 12.60 -5.66
N VAL A 70 -3.66 12.57 -4.71
CA VAL A 70 -2.45 11.74 -4.78
C VAL A 70 -2.80 10.28 -4.55
N ALA A 71 -3.48 9.95 -3.45
CA ALA A 71 -3.70 8.56 -3.03
C ALA A 71 -4.73 7.82 -3.89
N ALA A 72 -5.91 8.41 -4.12
CA ALA A 72 -6.99 7.76 -4.85
C ALA A 72 -6.98 8.05 -6.36
N GLY A 73 -6.26 9.08 -6.79
CA GLY A 73 -6.06 9.40 -8.20
C GLY A 73 -4.74 8.85 -8.71
N ASN A 74 -3.67 9.61 -8.54
CA ASN A 74 -2.36 9.32 -9.17
C ASN A 74 -1.77 7.96 -8.79
N VAL A 75 -1.80 7.60 -7.51
CA VAL A 75 -1.25 6.31 -7.05
C VAL A 75 -2.06 5.14 -7.61
N VAL A 76 -3.39 5.24 -7.60
CA VAL A 76 -4.27 4.21 -8.18
C VAL A 76 -3.99 4.05 -9.66
N LYS A 77 -3.97 5.14 -10.42
CA LYS A 77 -3.65 5.12 -11.85
C LYS A 77 -2.29 4.48 -12.12
N ASN A 78 -1.25 4.88 -11.40
CA ASN A 78 0.10 4.33 -11.60
C ASN A 78 0.21 2.87 -11.15
N ALA A 79 -0.57 2.42 -10.18
CA ALA A 79 -0.69 1.00 -9.82
C ALA A 79 -1.33 0.19 -10.96
N GLN A 80 -2.41 0.71 -11.55
CA GLN A 80 -3.09 0.07 -12.68
C GLN A 80 -2.19 -0.02 -13.92
N ASP A 81 -1.36 0.97 -14.19
CA ASP A 81 -0.36 0.94 -15.26
C ASP A 81 0.68 -0.18 -15.08
N GLN A 82 0.93 -0.59 -13.85
CA GLN A 82 1.78 -1.73 -13.53
C GLN A 82 1.03 -3.07 -13.49
N GLY A 83 -0.25 -3.10 -13.86
CA GLY A 83 -1.07 -4.30 -13.84
C GLY A 83 -1.53 -4.72 -12.44
N ILE A 84 -1.48 -3.82 -11.46
CA ILE A 84 -1.88 -4.08 -10.09
C ILE A 84 -3.39 -3.83 -9.95
N PHE A 85 -4.13 -4.83 -9.48
CA PHE A 85 -5.53 -4.68 -9.11
C PHE A 85 -5.66 -3.82 -7.86
N VAL A 86 -6.58 -2.86 -7.86
CA VAL A 86 -6.74 -1.91 -6.77
C VAL A 86 -8.08 -2.12 -6.05
N VAL A 87 -8.04 -2.16 -4.74
CA VAL A 87 -9.21 -2.07 -3.87
C VAL A 87 -9.24 -0.70 -3.21
N LEU A 88 -10.28 0.06 -3.51
CA LEU A 88 -10.49 1.41 -3.00
C LEU A 88 -11.64 1.42 -2.00
N ILE A 89 -11.34 1.65 -0.73
CA ILE A 89 -12.35 1.73 0.33
C ILE A 89 -12.58 3.21 0.64
N ASP A 90 -13.79 3.68 0.30
CA ASP A 90 -14.20 5.08 0.46
C ASP A 90 -15.23 5.20 1.60
N SER A 91 -14.75 5.57 2.79
CA SER A 91 -15.60 5.69 3.99
C SER A 91 -16.43 6.97 4.00
N GLU A 92 -16.05 7.98 3.25
CA GLU A 92 -16.75 9.26 3.16
C GLU A 92 -17.72 9.30 1.98
N ASN A 93 -17.65 8.34 1.07
CA ASN A 93 -18.37 8.29 -0.20
C ASN A 93 -18.21 9.59 -1.01
N ALA A 94 -17.00 10.13 -1.00
CA ALA A 94 -16.65 11.41 -1.62
C ALA A 94 -16.05 11.27 -3.02
N LEU A 95 -15.65 10.06 -3.40
CA LEU A 95 -15.00 9.79 -4.68
C LEU A 95 -16.04 9.34 -5.71
N ASP A 96 -16.27 10.17 -6.72
CA ASP A 96 -17.12 9.82 -7.85
C ASP A 96 -16.33 9.30 -9.06
N GLU A 97 -17.02 8.59 -9.93
CA GLU A 97 -16.43 7.94 -11.10
C GLU A 97 -15.92 8.97 -12.13
N THR A 98 -16.63 10.06 -12.32
CA THR A 98 -16.23 11.11 -13.28
C THR A 98 -14.91 11.73 -12.86
N TRP A 99 -14.75 11.99 -11.56
CA TRP A 99 -13.50 12.51 -11.03
C TRP A 99 -12.34 11.52 -11.18
N LEU A 100 -12.58 10.23 -10.91
CA LEU A 100 -11.59 9.18 -11.10
C LEU A 100 -11.16 9.07 -12.57
N HIS A 101 -12.12 9.11 -13.52
CA HIS A 101 -11.84 9.11 -14.95
C HIS A 101 -11.05 10.34 -15.39
N ALA A 102 -11.32 11.51 -14.82
CA ALA A 102 -10.55 12.73 -15.11
C ALA A 102 -9.07 12.63 -14.68
N LEU A 103 -8.75 11.68 -13.82
CA LEU A 103 -7.37 11.34 -13.39
C LEU A 103 -6.82 10.09 -14.09
N ASP A 104 -7.44 9.66 -15.18
CA ASP A 104 -7.09 8.48 -15.95
C ASP A 104 -7.14 7.15 -15.16
N VAL A 105 -7.94 7.10 -14.10
CA VAL A 105 -8.19 5.86 -13.35
C VAL A 105 -9.21 5.01 -14.10
N ASP A 106 -8.85 3.76 -14.34
CA ASP A 106 -9.73 2.78 -14.95
C ASP A 106 -10.67 2.19 -13.88
N THR A 107 -11.97 2.45 -14.00
CA THR A 107 -12.99 2.03 -13.03
C THR A 107 -13.65 0.69 -13.37
N THR A 108 -13.16 0.00 -14.41
CA THR A 108 -13.70 -1.31 -14.78
C THR A 108 -13.50 -2.33 -13.67
N PRO A 109 -14.42 -3.30 -13.50
CA PRO A 109 -14.35 -4.30 -12.42
C PRO A 109 -13.07 -5.15 -12.44
N GLU A 110 -12.40 -5.25 -13.58
CA GLU A 110 -11.14 -5.99 -13.75
C GLU A 110 -9.93 -5.23 -13.21
N LYS A 111 -10.06 -3.92 -12.97
CA LYS A 111 -8.98 -3.03 -12.55
C LYS A 111 -9.18 -2.43 -11.19
N LEU A 112 -10.43 -2.16 -10.81
CA LEU A 112 -10.78 -1.46 -9.58
C LEU A 112 -12.00 -2.07 -8.90
N LEU A 113 -11.88 -2.36 -7.62
CA LEU A 113 -13.00 -2.62 -6.74
C LEU A 113 -13.18 -1.43 -5.79
N LYS A 114 -14.21 -0.61 -6.02
CA LYS A 114 -14.58 0.48 -5.10
C LYS A 114 -15.64 0.00 -4.11
N LEU A 115 -15.36 0.15 -2.83
CA LEU A 115 -16.23 -0.21 -1.72
C LEU A 115 -16.56 1.02 -0.89
N ASN A 116 -17.83 1.22 -0.59
CA ASN A 116 -18.30 2.27 0.31
C ASN A 116 -18.60 1.62 1.68
N VAL A 117 -17.73 1.82 2.65
CA VAL A 117 -17.82 1.19 3.96
C VAL A 117 -17.52 2.22 5.05
N ALA A 118 -18.49 2.47 5.93
CA ALA A 118 -18.38 3.48 6.97
C ALA A 118 -17.81 2.94 8.30
N MET A 119 -17.91 1.63 8.55
CA MET A 119 -17.51 1.04 9.83
C MET A 119 -16.09 0.46 9.75
N ILE A 120 -15.27 0.78 10.75
CA ILE A 120 -13.87 0.32 10.84
C ILE A 120 -13.79 -1.20 10.89
N ASP A 121 -14.72 -1.86 11.59
CA ASP A 121 -14.75 -3.32 11.71
C ASP A 121 -14.99 -4.00 10.35
N ASP A 122 -15.82 -3.43 9.50
CA ASP A 122 -16.07 -3.92 8.15
C ASP A 122 -14.83 -3.75 7.27
N VAL A 123 -14.12 -2.63 7.40
CA VAL A 123 -12.84 -2.40 6.69
C VAL A 123 -11.81 -3.44 7.11
N ALA A 124 -11.67 -3.69 8.42
CA ALA A 124 -10.74 -4.68 8.94
C ALA A 124 -11.06 -6.10 8.44
N LYS A 125 -12.34 -6.45 8.36
CA LYS A 125 -12.82 -7.73 7.82
C LYS A 125 -12.48 -7.87 6.34
N ILE A 126 -12.76 -6.85 5.52
CA ILE A 126 -12.44 -6.84 4.10
C ILE A 126 -10.95 -7.05 3.89
N ILE A 127 -10.09 -6.29 4.58
CA ILE A 127 -8.64 -6.43 4.47
C ILE A 127 -8.20 -7.84 4.87
N SER A 128 -8.74 -8.38 5.97
CA SER A 128 -8.43 -9.74 6.43
C SER A 128 -8.80 -10.80 5.39
N ASP A 129 -9.95 -10.65 4.74
CA ASP A 129 -10.42 -11.61 3.73
C ASP A 129 -9.58 -11.55 2.44
N PHE A 130 -9.08 -10.38 2.06
CA PHE A 130 -8.14 -10.25 0.94
C PHE A 130 -6.76 -10.84 1.21
N MET A 131 -6.36 -10.92 2.48
CA MET A 131 -5.04 -11.46 2.86
C MET A 131 -5.01 -12.97 3.04
N LYS A 132 -6.15 -13.64 2.94
CA LYS A 132 -6.26 -15.11 3.00
C LYS A 132 -5.95 -15.76 1.67
#